data_0a6fe4b4690c508338dab348eff14fa8
#
_entry.id   0a6fe4b4690c508338dab348eff14fa8
#
_cell.length_a   1.000
_cell.length_b   1.000
_cell.length_c   1.000
_cell.angle_alpha   90.00
_cell.angle_beta   90.00
_cell.angle_gamma   90.00
#
_symmetry.space_group_name_H-M   'P 1'
#
loop_
_entity.id
_entity.type
_entity.pdbx_description
1 polymer ?
#
loop_
_entity_poly.entity_id
_entity_poly.type
_entity_poly.pdbx_seq_one_letter_code
_entity_poly.pdbx_strand_id
1 'polypeptide(L)'
;MTTAKDIMHPGAQWIPAHETLDRAAQLMRNLNVGALPIADEHERLCGIITDRDIVVGCVAMGHDPSKITCGEMAKGTPRWVEAGADVGAVLEEMQSHQIRRLPVIEGKKLVGMISEADLAQHLSDEQIKAFCASVYAAT
;
A
#
# COMPACT_ATOMS: atom_id res chain seq x y z
N MET A 1 4.36 -21.06 11.65
CA MET A 1 5.01 -19.78 11.35
C MET A 1 4.01 -18.83 10.68
N THR A 2 3.94 -17.63 11.15
CA THR A 2 3.05 -16.63 10.57
C THR A 2 3.70 -15.98 9.34
N THR A 3 3.01 -15.99 8.23
CA THR A 3 3.51 -15.44 6.96
C THR A 3 2.76 -14.18 6.56
N ALA A 4 3.31 -13.48 5.55
CA ALA A 4 2.65 -12.32 4.95
C ALA A 4 1.22 -12.66 4.49
N LYS A 5 1.03 -13.83 3.90
CA LYS A 5 -0.28 -14.28 3.44
C LYS A 5 -1.27 -14.43 4.60
N ASP A 6 -0.79 -14.83 5.78
CA ASP A 6 -1.63 -15.01 6.96
C ASP A 6 -2.15 -13.68 7.53
N ILE A 7 -1.37 -12.61 7.41
CA ILE A 7 -1.71 -11.32 8.02
C ILE A 7 -2.26 -10.30 7.02
N MET A 8 -2.08 -10.52 5.72
CA MET A 8 -2.53 -9.57 4.70
C MET A 8 -4.05 -9.48 4.64
N HIS A 9 -4.53 -8.35 4.11
CA HIS A 9 -5.89 -8.23 3.64
C HIS A 9 -5.95 -8.85 2.25
N PRO A 10 -6.68 -9.96 2.05
CA PRO A 10 -6.67 -10.68 0.77
C PRO A 10 -7.53 -10.01 -0.28
N GLY A 11 -7.35 -10.42 -1.54
CA GLY A 11 -8.15 -9.92 -2.64
C GLY A 11 -7.89 -8.46 -2.91
N ALA A 12 -6.62 -8.09 -2.99
CA ALA A 12 -6.23 -6.69 -3.19
C ALA A 12 -6.95 -6.07 -4.39
N GLN A 13 -7.74 -5.05 -4.12
CA GLN A 13 -8.34 -4.23 -5.15
C GLN A 13 -7.27 -3.27 -5.64
N TRP A 14 -6.99 -3.28 -6.92
CA TRP A 14 -5.99 -2.40 -7.52
C TRP A 14 -6.63 -1.53 -8.59
N ILE A 15 -5.93 -0.48 -8.96
CA ILE A 15 -6.39 0.44 -10.00
C ILE A 15 -5.39 0.44 -11.15
N PRO A 16 -5.86 0.45 -12.42
CA PRO A 16 -4.93 0.56 -13.55
C PRO A 16 -4.19 1.90 -13.56
N ALA A 17 -2.96 1.89 -14.05
CA ALA A 17 -2.13 3.10 -14.10
C ALA A 17 -2.73 4.22 -14.95
N HIS A 18 -3.54 3.90 -15.94
CA HIS A 18 -4.17 4.89 -16.83
C HIS A 18 -5.42 5.55 -16.23
N GLU A 19 -5.95 5.00 -15.13
CA GLU A 19 -7.11 5.60 -14.48
C GLU A 19 -6.74 6.91 -13.78
N THR A 20 -7.71 7.81 -13.69
CA THR A 20 -7.49 9.14 -13.13
C THR A 20 -7.63 9.17 -11.62
N LEU A 21 -7.10 10.22 -10.99
CA LEU A 21 -7.10 10.34 -9.53
C LEU A 21 -8.49 10.45 -8.94
N ASP A 22 -9.45 11.05 -9.65
CA ASP A 22 -10.84 11.10 -9.18
C ASP A 22 -11.46 9.71 -9.10
N ARG A 23 -11.12 8.82 -10.05
CA ARG A 23 -11.58 7.43 -10.02
C ARG A 23 -10.92 6.68 -8.86
N ALA A 24 -9.65 6.95 -8.60
CA ALA A 24 -8.96 6.38 -7.44
C ALA A 24 -9.64 6.82 -6.13
N ALA A 25 -9.97 8.10 -6.03
CA ALA A 25 -10.66 8.63 -4.85
C ALA A 25 -12.03 7.97 -4.64
N GLN A 26 -12.79 7.78 -5.73
CA GLN A 26 -14.09 7.10 -5.67
C GLN A 26 -13.94 5.65 -5.21
N LEU A 27 -12.94 4.95 -5.69
CA LEU A 27 -12.68 3.58 -5.31
C LEU A 27 -12.26 3.48 -3.83
N MET A 28 -11.42 4.40 -3.39
CA MET A 28 -11.04 4.48 -1.97
C MET A 28 -12.25 4.68 -1.07
N ARG A 29 -13.16 5.57 -1.47
CA ARG A 29 -14.42 5.80 -0.75
C ARG A 29 -15.26 4.55 -0.68
N ASN A 30 -15.45 3.88 -1.82
CA ASN A 30 -16.31 2.71 -1.92
C ASN A 30 -15.76 1.51 -1.15
N LEU A 31 -14.43 1.37 -1.11
CA LEU A 31 -13.76 0.29 -0.40
C LEU A 31 -13.41 0.66 1.05
N ASN A 32 -13.55 1.92 1.41
CA ASN A 32 -13.16 2.44 2.73
C ASN A 32 -11.68 2.18 3.03
N VAL A 33 -10.82 2.52 2.07
CA VAL A 33 -9.37 2.37 2.19
C VAL A 33 -8.67 3.70 1.86
N GLY A 34 -7.47 3.91 2.40
CA GLY A 34 -6.69 5.11 2.15
C GLY A 34 -5.56 4.91 1.16
N ALA A 35 -5.43 3.72 0.59
CA ALA A 35 -4.39 3.42 -0.38
C ALA A 35 -4.86 2.36 -1.35
N LEU A 36 -4.37 2.43 -2.58
CA LEU A 36 -4.64 1.44 -3.62
C LEU A 36 -3.35 1.08 -4.32
N PRO A 37 -3.07 -0.21 -4.49
CA PRO A 37 -2.00 -0.62 -5.39
C PRO A 37 -2.36 -0.22 -6.81
N ILE A 38 -1.36 0.17 -7.59
CA ILE A 38 -1.50 0.44 -9.01
C ILE A 38 -0.88 -0.75 -9.74
N ALA A 39 -1.64 -1.37 -10.63
CA ALA A 39 -1.14 -2.52 -11.38
C ALA A 39 -1.31 -2.29 -12.87
N ASP A 40 -0.46 -2.97 -13.64
CA ASP A 40 -0.52 -2.92 -15.09
C ASP A 40 -1.52 -3.95 -15.65
N GLU A 41 -1.59 -4.05 -16.97
CA GLU A 41 -2.50 -4.96 -17.67
C GLU A 41 -2.21 -6.44 -17.40
N HIS A 42 -1.03 -6.77 -16.88
CA HIS A 42 -0.65 -8.12 -16.50
C HIS A 42 -0.79 -8.40 -15.01
N GLU A 43 -1.50 -7.51 -14.28
CA GLU A 43 -1.73 -7.59 -12.84
C GLU A 43 -0.44 -7.45 -12.02
N ARG A 44 0.59 -6.83 -12.61
CA ARG A 44 1.87 -6.61 -11.95
C ARG A 44 1.87 -5.25 -11.28
N LEU A 45 2.36 -5.23 -10.05
CA LEU A 45 2.46 -4.02 -9.25
C LEU A 45 3.39 -3.00 -9.92
N CYS A 46 2.91 -1.77 -10.11
CA CYS A 46 3.72 -0.68 -10.65
C CYS A 46 3.70 0.58 -9.79
N GLY A 47 2.91 0.63 -8.75
CA GLY A 47 2.89 1.76 -7.84
C GLY A 47 1.89 1.60 -6.72
N ILE A 48 1.82 2.62 -5.86
CA ILE A 48 0.77 2.77 -4.84
C ILE A 48 0.32 4.23 -4.89
N ILE A 49 -0.99 4.45 -4.85
CA ILE A 49 -1.57 5.77 -4.71
C ILE A 49 -2.29 5.84 -3.38
N THR A 50 -2.08 6.94 -2.63
CA THR A 50 -2.72 7.15 -1.34
C THR A 50 -3.65 8.36 -1.39
N ASP A 51 -4.56 8.43 -0.42
CA ASP A 51 -5.43 9.60 -0.23
C ASP A 51 -4.60 10.87 0.01
N ARG A 52 -3.51 10.75 0.77
CA ARG A 52 -2.61 11.88 0.99
C ARG A 52 -1.96 12.35 -0.31
N ASP A 53 -1.54 11.44 -1.17
CA ASP A 53 -0.97 11.80 -2.48
C ASP A 53 -1.95 12.64 -3.30
N ILE A 54 -3.22 12.26 -3.29
CA ILE A 54 -4.25 12.97 -4.04
C ILE A 54 -4.48 14.36 -3.45
N VAL A 55 -4.61 14.46 -2.13
CA VAL A 55 -4.87 15.74 -1.47
C VAL A 55 -3.68 16.68 -1.59
N VAL A 56 -2.49 16.22 -1.25
CA VAL A 56 -1.28 17.06 -1.19
C VAL A 56 -0.64 17.25 -2.57
N GLY A 57 -0.62 16.20 -3.38
CA GLY A 57 0.05 16.23 -4.67
C GLY A 57 -0.82 16.73 -5.83
N CYS A 58 -2.13 16.73 -5.67
CA CYS A 58 -3.05 17.16 -6.73
C CYS A 58 -3.92 18.32 -6.28
N VAL A 59 -4.77 18.13 -5.29
CA VAL A 59 -5.75 19.14 -4.86
C VAL A 59 -5.04 20.40 -4.33
N ALA A 60 -4.07 20.24 -3.44
CA ALA A 60 -3.33 21.35 -2.85
C ALA A 60 -2.51 22.13 -3.88
N MET A 61 -2.14 21.48 -4.98
CA MET A 61 -1.39 22.10 -6.08
C MET A 61 -2.30 22.80 -7.10
N GLY A 62 -3.62 22.74 -6.89
CA GLY A 62 -4.57 23.35 -7.80
C GLY A 62 -4.83 22.59 -9.09
N HIS A 63 -4.44 21.32 -9.12
CA HIS A 63 -4.64 20.48 -10.31
C HIS A 63 -6.01 19.78 -10.27
N ASP A 64 -6.49 19.41 -11.44
CA ASP A 64 -7.76 18.70 -11.59
C ASP A 64 -7.52 17.18 -11.52
N PRO A 65 -8.07 16.49 -10.49
CA PRO A 65 -7.85 15.06 -10.37
C PRO A 65 -8.43 14.24 -11.52
N SER A 66 -9.36 14.78 -12.29
CA SER A 66 -9.90 14.08 -13.45
C SER A 66 -8.97 14.09 -14.66
N LYS A 67 -7.87 14.85 -14.58
CA LYS A 67 -6.90 15.02 -15.68
C LYS A 67 -5.52 14.44 -15.38
N ILE A 68 -5.33 13.89 -14.19
CA ILE A 68 -4.05 13.29 -13.79
C ILE A 68 -4.29 11.81 -13.56
N THR A 69 -3.43 10.96 -14.15
CA THR A 69 -3.52 9.51 -13.98
C THR A 69 -2.78 9.04 -12.75
N CYS A 70 -3.18 7.87 -12.24
CA CYS A 70 -2.48 7.23 -11.13
C CYS A 70 -1.03 6.93 -11.49
N GLY A 71 -0.77 6.50 -12.73
CA GLY A 71 0.57 6.23 -13.22
C GLY A 71 1.48 7.46 -13.22
N GLU A 72 0.94 8.63 -13.55
CA GLU A 72 1.69 9.89 -13.50
C GLU A 72 2.08 10.27 -12.07
N MET A 73 1.22 9.97 -11.11
CA MET A 73 1.45 10.27 -9.70
C MET A 73 2.37 9.24 -9.03
N ALA A 74 2.45 8.03 -9.56
CA ALA A 74 3.25 6.96 -8.99
C ALA A 74 4.74 7.26 -9.07
N LYS A 75 5.48 6.99 -7.98
CA LYS A 75 6.92 7.29 -7.88
C LYS A 75 7.76 6.04 -7.95
N GLY A 76 7.53 5.21 -8.97
CA GLY A 76 8.27 3.96 -9.16
C GLY A 76 7.61 2.78 -8.47
N THR A 77 8.24 1.62 -8.58
CA THR A 77 7.72 0.39 -7.97
C THR A 77 7.88 0.44 -6.47
N PRO A 78 6.80 0.25 -5.70
CA PRO A 78 6.89 0.26 -4.23
C PRO A 78 7.60 -0.99 -3.71
N ARG A 79 7.99 -0.95 -2.43
CA ARG A 79 8.45 -2.14 -1.73
C ARG A 79 7.31 -3.15 -1.65
N TRP A 80 7.65 -4.42 -1.60
CA TRP A 80 6.68 -5.52 -1.51
C TRP A 80 7.33 -6.74 -0.85
N VAL A 81 6.51 -7.71 -0.46
CA VAL A 81 6.99 -8.98 0.07
C VAL A 81 6.33 -10.14 -0.63
N GLU A 82 7.01 -11.30 -0.63
CA GLU A 82 6.41 -12.54 -1.08
C GLU A 82 5.37 -13.02 -0.06
N ALA A 83 4.33 -13.68 -0.54
CA ALA A 83 3.27 -14.21 0.30
C ALA A 83 3.78 -15.18 1.37
N GLY A 84 4.85 -15.89 1.07
CA GLY A 84 5.47 -16.86 2.00
C GLY A 84 6.47 -16.25 2.98
N ALA A 85 6.76 -14.95 2.89
CA ALA A 85 7.69 -14.29 3.82
C ALA A 85 7.14 -14.35 5.25
N ASP A 86 8.01 -14.58 6.25
CA ASP A 86 7.56 -14.60 7.63
C ASP A 86 7.30 -13.19 8.18
N VAL A 87 6.59 -13.10 9.30
CA VAL A 87 6.21 -11.83 9.88
C VAL A 87 7.42 -10.97 10.24
N GLY A 88 8.54 -11.59 10.63
CA GLY A 88 9.78 -10.88 10.92
C GLY A 88 10.31 -10.14 9.70
N ALA A 89 10.30 -10.80 8.54
CA ALA A 89 10.72 -10.18 7.29
C ALA A 89 9.77 -9.04 6.87
N VAL A 90 8.47 -9.22 7.08
CA VAL A 90 7.48 -8.16 6.82
C VAL A 90 7.77 -6.93 7.67
N LEU A 91 7.96 -7.13 8.96
CA LEU A 91 8.25 -6.03 9.89
C LEU A 91 9.56 -5.33 9.55
N GLU A 92 10.59 -6.09 9.22
CA GLU A 92 11.88 -5.50 8.85
C GLU A 92 11.76 -4.63 7.61
N GLU A 93 11.04 -5.10 6.58
CA GLU A 93 10.83 -4.32 5.36
C GLU A 93 10.12 -3.02 5.66
N MET A 94 9.05 -3.07 6.45
CA MET A 94 8.27 -1.88 6.79
C MET A 94 9.04 -0.92 7.71
N GLN A 95 9.74 -1.43 8.71
CA GLN A 95 10.48 -0.62 9.66
C GLN A 95 11.72 0.03 9.01
N SER A 96 12.47 -0.73 8.22
CA SER A 96 13.70 -0.22 7.57
C SER A 96 13.40 0.89 6.57
N HIS A 97 12.26 0.82 5.90
CA HIS A 97 11.88 1.81 4.89
C HIS A 97 10.83 2.79 5.39
N GLN A 98 10.44 2.68 6.67
CA GLN A 98 9.47 3.57 7.33
C GLN A 98 8.16 3.68 6.54
N ILE A 99 7.65 2.54 6.11
CA ILE A 99 6.40 2.44 5.34
C ILE A 99 5.30 1.78 6.18
N ARG A 100 4.07 2.18 5.93
CA ARG A 100 2.90 1.75 6.70
C ARG A 100 1.98 0.81 5.93
N ARG A 101 2.31 0.55 4.68
CA ARG A 101 1.56 -0.34 3.81
C ARG A 101 2.53 -1.11 2.95
N LEU A 102 2.24 -2.40 2.73
CA LEU A 102 3.15 -3.26 2.00
C LEU A 102 2.35 -4.22 1.12
N PRO A 103 2.51 -4.13 -0.21
CA PRO A 103 1.90 -5.09 -1.11
C PRO A 103 2.49 -6.49 -0.93
N VAL A 104 1.64 -7.50 -1.12
CA VAL A 104 2.02 -8.91 -1.05
C VAL A 104 1.88 -9.52 -2.45
N ILE A 105 2.92 -10.18 -2.90
CA ILE A 105 3.00 -10.77 -4.24
C ILE A 105 3.20 -12.28 -4.14
N GLU A 106 2.47 -13.03 -4.96
CA GLU A 106 2.61 -14.46 -5.09
C GLU A 106 2.55 -14.82 -6.57
N GLY A 107 3.55 -15.55 -7.06
CA GLY A 107 3.59 -15.91 -8.46
C GLY A 107 3.63 -14.70 -9.40
N LYS A 108 4.35 -13.65 -9.02
CA LYS A 108 4.50 -12.39 -9.74
C LYS A 108 3.22 -11.54 -9.81
N LYS A 109 2.16 -11.95 -9.12
CA LYS A 109 0.88 -11.22 -9.10
C LYS A 109 0.59 -10.67 -7.71
N LEU A 110 -0.05 -9.51 -7.69
CA LEU A 110 -0.51 -8.89 -6.45
C LEU A 110 -1.66 -9.72 -5.86
N VAL A 111 -1.51 -10.18 -4.62
CA VAL A 111 -2.53 -11.00 -3.96
C VAL A 111 -3.12 -10.37 -2.71
N GLY A 112 -2.49 -9.34 -2.16
CA GLY A 112 -3.01 -8.68 -0.97
C GLY A 112 -2.20 -7.47 -0.57
N MET A 113 -2.63 -6.84 0.53
CA MET A 113 -1.96 -5.69 1.13
C MET A 113 -1.85 -5.92 2.63
N ILE A 114 -0.75 -5.44 3.21
CA ILE A 114 -0.58 -5.40 4.65
C ILE A 114 -0.59 -3.94 5.08
N SER A 115 -1.46 -3.59 6.03
CA SER A 115 -1.57 -2.25 6.59
C SER A 115 -1.29 -2.28 8.09
N GLU A 116 -1.21 -1.09 8.70
CA GLU A 116 -1.08 -0.98 10.16
C GLU A 116 -2.22 -1.69 10.88
N ALA A 117 -3.44 -1.62 10.34
CA ALA A 117 -4.60 -2.28 10.94
C ALA A 117 -4.43 -3.81 10.95
N ASP A 118 -3.87 -4.37 9.88
CA ASP A 118 -3.60 -5.81 9.81
C ASP A 118 -2.54 -6.20 10.84
N LEU A 119 -1.50 -5.37 10.99
CA LEU A 119 -0.45 -5.61 11.98
C LEU A 119 -1.03 -5.55 13.40
N ALA A 120 -1.89 -4.59 13.67
CA ALA A 120 -2.50 -4.44 14.99
C ALA A 120 -3.30 -5.66 15.42
N GLN A 121 -3.86 -6.41 14.48
CA GLN A 121 -4.64 -7.60 14.75
C GLN A 121 -3.78 -8.87 14.98
N HIS A 122 -2.53 -8.86 14.52
CA HIS A 122 -1.71 -10.06 14.48
C HIS A 122 -0.41 -9.98 15.28
N LEU A 123 0.01 -8.77 15.69
CA LEU A 123 1.26 -8.56 16.41
C LEU A 123 1.03 -8.47 17.91
N SER A 124 2.06 -8.78 18.69
CA SER A 124 2.07 -8.52 20.12
C SER A 124 2.18 -7.01 20.38
N ASP A 125 1.83 -6.59 21.60
CA ASP A 125 1.93 -5.19 22.01
C ASP A 125 3.35 -4.65 21.85
N GLU A 126 4.35 -5.45 22.18
CA GLU A 126 5.76 -5.08 22.04
C GLU A 126 6.16 -4.86 20.58
N GLN A 127 5.68 -5.75 19.70
CA GLN A 127 5.95 -5.63 18.26
C GLN A 127 5.27 -4.39 17.69
N ILE A 128 4.05 -4.10 18.09
CA ILE A 128 3.33 -2.90 17.64
C ILE A 128 4.05 -1.64 18.11
N LYS A 129 4.48 -1.60 19.36
CA LYS A 129 5.21 -0.46 19.91
C LYS A 129 6.51 -0.22 19.16
N ALA A 130 7.30 -1.28 18.92
CA ALA A 130 8.55 -1.18 18.18
C ALA A 130 8.32 -0.73 16.73
N PHE A 131 7.28 -1.25 16.09
CA PHE A 131 6.90 -0.86 14.74
C PHE A 131 6.58 0.64 14.67
N CYS A 132 5.71 1.12 15.55
CA CYS A 132 5.31 2.53 15.56
C CYS A 132 6.49 3.46 15.84
N ALA A 133 7.36 3.09 16.79
CA ALA A 133 8.55 3.88 17.10
C ALA A 133 9.49 4.01 15.90
N SER A 134 9.65 2.93 15.12
CA SER A 134 10.49 2.91 13.94
C SER A 134 9.88 3.69 12.77
N VAL A 135 8.63 3.40 12.45
CA VAL A 135 7.98 3.92 11.26
C VAL A 135 7.73 5.42 11.35
N TYR A 136 7.43 5.92 12.54
CA TYR A 136 7.15 7.34 12.74
C TYR A 136 8.34 8.14 13.26
N ALA A 137 9.52 7.54 13.34
CA ALA A 137 10.72 8.21 13.86
C ALA A 137 11.14 9.44 13.05
N ALA A 138 10.79 9.48 11.75
CA ALA A 138 11.17 10.58 10.85
C ALA A 138 10.12 11.68 10.75
N THR A 139 9.01 11.56 11.46
CA THR A 139 7.94 12.58 11.42
C THR A 139 8.09 13.67 12.47
#